data_26a86b218207a83ad04bc397ea0a4630
#
_entry.id   26a86b218207a83ad04bc397ea0a4630
#
_cell.length_a   1.000
_cell.length_b   1.000
_cell.length_c   1.000
_cell.angle_alpha   90.00
_cell.angle_beta   90.00
_cell.angle_gamma   90.00
#
_symmetry.space_group_name_H-M   'P 1'
#
loop_
_entity.id
_entity.type
_entity.pdbx_description
1 polymer ?
#
loop_
_entity_poly.entity_id
_entity_poly.type
_entity_poly.pdbx_seq_one_letter_code
_entity_poly.pdbx_strand_id
1 'polypeptide(L)'
;METSARAKNILDTIVEARRASVAHRKRVLPDVALKMAVAQKVAPPRDFPGALTANGLNVISELKKASPSLGVIRSDYVPALLAAELEGAGAAALSVLTEEDFFSGSLGDLKEASKAVKIPILRKDFIIDSWQVWETRAAGADSFLLIAAVLDDETLRELLDLGHELGMEPLVEVHSRPELDRVLRAGARIVGVNNRDLRDFQVHLETSLELVEDIPEECIAVSESGLHSHEDLMRLRQAGFDAFLIGEHLMKRSDPGAALAELLSSGGSKT
;
A
#
# COMPACT_ATOMS: atom_id res chain seq x y z
N MET A 1 -16.65 -5.10 -38.50
CA MET A 1 -16.39 -5.56 -37.13
C MET A 1 -16.05 -4.29 -36.34
N GLU A 2 -17.03 -3.70 -35.69
CA GLU A 2 -16.81 -2.54 -34.80
C GLU A 2 -16.14 -3.05 -33.52
N THR A 3 -14.90 -2.67 -33.30
CA THR A 3 -14.26 -2.79 -31.98
C THR A 3 -14.99 -1.83 -31.05
N SER A 4 -15.90 -2.38 -30.25
CA SER A 4 -16.51 -1.67 -29.13
C SER A 4 -15.38 -1.12 -28.26
N ALA A 5 -15.18 0.19 -28.30
CA ALA A 5 -14.27 0.88 -27.40
C ALA A 5 -14.82 0.69 -25.98
N ARG A 6 -14.18 -0.20 -25.21
CA ARG A 6 -14.48 -0.41 -23.79
C ARG A 6 -14.34 0.96 -23.10
N ALA A 7 -15.39 1.42 -22.43
CA ALA A 7 -15.31 2.65 -21.66
C ALA A 7 -14.11 2.55 -20.71
N LYS A 8 -13.19 3.53 -20.78
CA LYS A 8 -12.01 3.55 -19.88
C LYS A 8 -12.52 3.64 -18.44
N ASN A 9 -12.12 2.70 -17.62
CA ASN A 9 -12.36 2.78 -16.19
C ASN A 9 -11.34 3.75 -15.54
N ILE A 10 -11.57 4.11 -14.28
CA ILE A 10 -10.69 5.05 -13.57
C ILE A 10 -9.25 4.53 -13.44
N LEU A 11 -9.09 3.22 -13.26
CA LEU A 11 -7.78 2.58 -13.17
C LEU A 11 -6.97 2.76 -14.45
N ASP A 12 -7.59 2.54 -15.62
CA ASP A 12 -6.94 2.75 -16.92
C ASP A 12 -6.49 4.19 -17.08
N THR A 13 -7.30 5.15 -16.62
CA THR A 13 -6.99 6.59 -16.66
C THR A 13 -5.78 6.93 -15.79
N ILE A 14 -5.75 6.41 -14.57
CA ILE A 14 -4.65 6.63 -13.62
C ILE A 14 -3.33 6.02 -14.17
N VAL A 15 -3.40 4.79 -14.67
CA VAL A 15 -2.21 4.09 -15.22
C VAL A 15 -1.66 4.83 -16.45
N GLU A 16 -2.53 5.35 -17.33
CA GLU A 16 -2.09 6.13 -18.50
C GLU A 16 -1.40 7.44 -18.07
N ALA A 17 -1.99 8.18 -17.12
CA ALA A 17 -1.37 9.37 -16.55
C ALA A 17 -0.02 9.04 -15.90
N ARG A 18 0.04 7.93 -15.14
CA ARG A 18 1.27 7.47 -14.50
C ARG A 18 2.36 7.10 -15.51
N ARG A 19 2.03 6.42 -16.63
CA ARG A 19 2.99 6.14 -17.71
C ARG A 19 3.61 7.41 -18.28
N ALA A 20 2.78 8.44 -18.53
CA ALA A 20 3.25 9.74 -19.03
C ALA A 20 4.16 10.45 -18.02
N SER A 21 3.76 10.48 -16.73
CA SER A 21 4.54 11.06 -15.64
C SER A 21 5.91 10.37 -15.48
N VAL A 22 5.94 9.04 -15.41
CA VAL A 22 7.18 8.27 -15.30
C VAL A 22 8.10 8.53 -16.50
N ALA A 23 7.58 8.51 -17.74
CA ALA A 23 8.36 8.80 -18.94
C ALA A 23 8.96 10.22 -18.93
N HIS A 24 8.25 11.20 -18.38
CA HIS A 24 8.78 12.56 -18.19
C HIS A 24 9.88 12.58 -17.13
N ARG A 25 9.65 12.00 -15.95
CA ARG A 25 10.55 12.01 -14.79
C ARG A 25 11.86 11.27 -15.09
N LYS A 26 11.83 10.17 -15.84
CA LYS A 26 13.04 9.44 -16.30
C LYS A 26 13.96 10.31 -17.13
N ARG A 27 13.43 11.27 -17.92
CA ARG A 27 14.27 12.22 -18.69
C ARG A 27 14.94 13.25 -17.78
N VAL A 28 14.30 13.65 -16.69
CA VAL A 28 14.83 14.63 -15.74
C VAL A 28 15.81 13.99 -14.75
N LEU A 29 15.51 12.76 -14.30
CA LEU A 29 16.31 12.00 -13.36
C LEU A 29 16.57 10.59 -13.91
N PRO A 30 17.70 10.38 -14.63
CA PRO A 30 18.03 9.08 -15.21
C PRO A 30 18.28 7.98 -14.16
N ASP A 31 18.02 6.72 -14.54
CA ASP A 31 18.23 5.53 -13.70
C ASP A 31 19.58 5.50 -13.00
N VAL A 32 20.65 5.87 -13.71
CA VAL A 32 22.01 5.89 -13.15
C VAL A 32 22.12 6.81 -11.93
N ALA A 33 21.45 7.96 -11.97
CA ALA A 33 21.49 8.90 -10.84
C ALA A 33 20.74 8.33 -9.61
N LEU A 34 19.60 7.66 -9.80
CA LEU A 34 18.89 6.97 -8.72
C LEU A 34 19.70 5.81 -8.13
N LYS A 35 20.29 4.96 -8.99
CA LYS A 35 21.15 3.84 -8.57
C LYS A 35 22.35 4.32 -7.75
N MET A 36 22.99 5.40 -8.18
CA MET A 36 24.10 6.01 -7.42
C MET A 36 23.63 6.58 -6.08
N ALA A 37 22.48 7.23 -6.03
CA ALA A 37 21.93 7.78 -4.79
C ALA A 37 21.62 6.68 -3.78
N VAL A 38 21.03 5.56 -4.23
CA VAL A 38 20.74 4.39 -3.39
C VAL A 38 22.03 3.78 -2.86
N ALA A 39 23.03 3.54 -3.73
CA ALA A 39 24.30 2.92 -3.32
C ALA A 39 25.12 3.75 -2.31
N GLN A 40 24.98 5.09 -2.33
CA GLN A 40 25.83 5.96 -1.53
C GLN A 40 25.19 6.46 -0.23
N LYS A 41 23.86 6.57 -0.16
CA LYS A 41 23.20 7.41 0.87
C LYS A 41 22.01 6.77 1.57
N VAL A 42 21.55 5.61 1.14
CA VAL A 42 20.31 5.05 1.70
C VAL A 42 20.64 3.93 2.68
N ALA A 43 20.18 4.07 3.93
CA ALA A 43 20.28 3.01 4.92
C ALA A 43 19.52 1.75 4.46
N PRO A 44 19.84 0.52 4.91
CA PRO A 44 19.05 -0.66 4.62
C PRO A 44 17.56 -0.44 4.92
N PRO A 45 16.64 -1.10 4.18
CA PRO A 45 15.22 -1.02 4.49
C PRO A 45 14.94 -1.53 5.91
N ARG A 46 13.94 -0.93 6.56
CA ARG A 46 13.39 -1.46 7.81
C ARG A 46 12.63 -2.76 7.51
N ASP A 47 12.52 -3.61 8.51
CA ASP A 47 11.90 -4.94 8.38
C ASP A 47 10.37 -4.83 8.24
N PHE A 48 9.90 -4.66 7.00
CA PHE A 48 8.46 -4.58 6.68
C PHE A 48 7.76 -5.92 6.92
N PRO A 49 8.25 -7.09 6.43
CA PRO A 49 7.66 -8.39 6.73
C PRO A 49 7.53 -8.67 8.23
N GLY A 50 8.60 -8.46 8.99
CA GLY A 50 8.59 -8.69 10.43
C GLY A 50 7.59 -7.81 11.18
N ALA A 51 7.38 -6.57 10.74
CA ALA A 51 6.38 -5.68 11.31
C ALA A 51 4.94 -6.19 11.07
N LEU A 52 4.68 -6.89 9.96
CA LEU A 52 3.36 -7.43 9.64
C LEU A 52 3.03 -8.75 10.33
N THR A 53 4.05 -9.45 10.81
CA THR A 53 3.90 -10.79 11.47
C THR A 53 4.14 -10.73 12.97
N ALA A 54 4.22 -9.55 13.57
CA ALA A 54 4.35 -9.38 15.00
C ALA A 54 3.11 -9.91 15.76
N ASN A 55 3.27 -10.16 17.06
CA ASN A 55 2.14 -10.59 17.90
C ASN A 55 1.08 -9.47 18.02
N GLY A 56 -0.17 -9.80 17.83
CA GLY A 56 -1.30 -8.87 17.95
C GLY A 56 -1.96 -8.52 16.62
N LEU A 57 -2.61 -7.35 16.57
CA LEU A 57 -3.23 -6.80 15.37
C LEU A 57 -2.24 -5.86 14.70
N ASN A 58 -1.74 -6.23 13.52
CA ASN A 58 -0.76 -5.45 12.79
C ASN A 58 -1.45 -4.53 11.79
N VAL A 59 -1.49 -3.22 12.08
CA VAL A 59 -2.14 -2.23 11.21
C VAL A 59 -1.09 -1.46 10.42
N ILE A 60 -1.21 -1.50 9.08
CA ILE A 60 -0.54 -0.59 8.16
C ILE A 60 -1.42 0.66 8.06
N SER A 61 -1.04 1.73 8.76
CA SER A 61 -1.81 2.97 8.78
C SER A 61 -1.50 3.81 7.55
N GLU A 62 -2.53 4.09 6.72
CA GLU A 62 -2.34 4.79 5.45
C GLU A 62 -2.54 6.30 5.59
N LEU A 63 -1.51 7.07 5.25
CA LEU A 63 -1.55 8.51 5.09
C LEU A 63 -2.11 8.83 3.70
N LYS A 64 -3.35 9.32 3.66
CA LYS A 64 -4.10 9.62 2.44
C LYS A 64 -4.82 10.97 2.53
N LYS A 65 -4.34 11.95 1.74
CA LYS A 65 -4.91 13.30 1.70
C LYS A 65 -6.23 13.36 0.96
N ALA A 66 -6.32 12.67 -0.16
CA ALA A 66 -7.49 12.66 -1.05
C ALA A 66 -7.68 11.30 -1.73
N SER A 67 -8.83 11.08 -2.35
CA SER A 67 -9.11 9.95 -3.23
C SER A 67 -10.07 10.33 -4.36
N PRO A 68 -10.07 9.61 -5.50
CA PRO A 68 -10.98 9.88 -6.62
C PRO A 68 -12.46 9.85 -6.23
N SER A 69 -12.85 8.99 -5.28
CA SER A 69 -14.24 8.79 -4.87
C SER A 69 -14.74 9.82 -3.86
N LEU A 70 -13.85 10.42 -3.05
CA LEU A 70 -14.22 11.29 -1.92
C LEU A 70 -13.69 12.72 -2.05
N GLY A 71 -12.78 12.98 -3.00
CA GLY A 71 -12.03 14.24 -3.05
C GLY A 71 -11.08 14.36 -1.85
N VAL A 72 -10.93 15.55 -1.30
CA VAL A 72 -10.08 15.81 -0.13
C VAL A 72 -10.69 15.17 1.11
N ILE A 73 -9.95 14.23 1.73
CA ILE A 73 -10.35 13.53 2.96
C ILE A 73 -9.87 14.30 4.19
N ARG A 74 -8.63 14.82 4.13
CA ARG A 74 -8.02 15.56 5.23
C ARG A 74 -7.37 16.84 4.73
N SER A 75 -7.86 18.00 5.19
CA SER A 75 -7.35 19.32 4.79
C SER A 75 -6.10 19.73 5.58
N ASP A 76 -6.04 19.35 6.86
CA ASP A 76 -4.93 19.58 7.81
C ASP A 76 -3.86 18.46 7.72
N TYR A 77 -3.47 18.10 6.49
CA TYR A 77 -2.58 16.99 6.22
C TYR A 77 -1.11 17.44 6.37
N VAL A 78 -0.46 16.98 7.45
CA VAL A 78 0.96 17.18 7.72
C VAL A 78 1.62 15.81 7.92
N PRO A 79 2.31 15.27 6.90
CA PRO A 79 2.78 13.88 6.90
C PRO A 79 3.62 13.49 8.10
N ALA A 80 4.59 14.34 8.49
CA ALA A 80 5.47 14.04 9.61
C ALA A 80 4.73 13.96 10.95
N LEU A 81 3.74 14.82 11.19
CA LEU A 81 2.95 14.80 12.43
C LEU A 81 2.02 13.59 12.48
N LEU A 82 1.30 13.33 11.39
CA LEU A 82 0.42 12.18 11.27
C LEU A 82 1.19 10.85 11.41
N ALA A 83 2.37 10.77 10.79
CA ALA A 83 3.24 9.60 10.91
C ALA A 83 3.65 9.32 12.36
N ALA A 84 4.15 10.35 13.07
CA ALA A 84 4.56 10.22 14.47
C ALA A 84 3.38 9.88 15.40
N GLU A 85 2.19 10.47 15.15
CA GLU A 85 0.97 10.18 15.89
C GLU A 85 0.54 8.71 15.73
N LEU A 86 0.52 8.22 14.49
CA LEU A 86 0.13 6.83 14.20
C LEU A 86 1.15 5.81 14.73
N GLU A 87 2.46 6.09 14.62
CA GLU A 87 3.49 5.26 15.27
C GLU A 87 3.28 5.21 16.78
N GLY A 88 3.07 6.36 17.42
CA GLY A 88 2.81 6.45 18.86
C GLY A 88 1.53 5.72 19.30
N ALA A 89 0.55 5.59 18.42
CA ALA A 89 -0.70 4.87 18.66
C ALA A 89 -0.60 3.36 18.39
N GLY A 90 0.55 2.86 17.90
CA GLY A 90 0.79 1.43 17.70
C GLY A 90 0.64 0.93 16.26
N ALA A 91 0.75 1.80 15.25
CA ALA A 91 0.86 1.34 13.87
C ALA A 91 2.07 0.39 13.71
N ALA A 92 1.86 -0.75 13.04
CA ALA A 92 2.95 -1.69 12.72
C ALA A 92 3.83 -1.17 11.58
N ALA A 93 3.20 -0.51 10.61
CA ALA A 93 3.84 0.13 9.48
C ALA A 93 3.00 1.32 9.01
N LEU A 94 3.58 2.17 8.16
CA LEU A 94 2.84 3.21 7.47
C LEU A 94 2.74 2.90 5.98
N SER A 95 1.63 3.29 5.36
CA SER A 95 1.46 3.39 3.91
C SER A 95 1.32 4.86 3.54
N VAL A 96 2.11 5.35 2.57
CA VAL A 96 2.06 6.75 2.17
C VAL A 96 1.70 6.85 0.69
N LEU A 97 0.56 7.50 0.40
CA LEU A 97 0.15 7.80 -0.97
C LEU A 97 1.15 8.78 -1.60
N THR A 98 1.70 8.40 -2.77
CA THR A 98 2.61 9.27 -3.54
C THR A 98 2.08 9.60 -4.92
N GLU A 99 0.88 9.13 -5.26
CA GLU A 99 0.21 9.47 -6.50
C GLU A 99 -0.33 10.91 -6.42
N GLU A 100 0.06 11.75 -7.40
CA GLU A 100 -0.11 13.21 -7.33
C GLU A 100 -1.47 13.69 -7.86
N ASP A 101 -1.91 13.14 -9.00
CA ASP A 101 -3.01 13.68 -9.78
C ASP A 101 -4.39 13.34 -9.19
N PHE A 102 -4.56 12.12 -8.65
CA PHE A 102 -5.83 11.58 -8.20
C PHE A 102 -5.94 11.44 -6.67
N PHE A 103 -4.81 11.33 -5.97
CA PHE A 103 -4.77 11.16 -4.52
C PHE A 103 -4.12 12.35 -3.78
N SER A 104 -3.62 13.34 -4.52
CA SER A 104 -2.95 14.53 -3.97
C SER A 104 -1.79 14.17 -3.02
N GLY A 105 -1.13 13.03 -3.28
CA GLY A 105 0.06 12.58 -2.56
C GLY A 105 1.35 13.11 -3.17
N SER A 106 2.48 12.84 -2.56
CA SER A 106 3.79 13.17 -3.12
C SER A 106 4.92 12.32 -2.54
N LEU A 107 6.04 12.20 -3.27
CA LEU A 107 7.28 11.66 -2.70
C LEU A 107 7.85 12.53 -1.58
N GLY A 108 7.48 13.80 -1.53
CA GLY A 108 7.80 14.71 -0.43
C GLY A 108 7.17 14.21 0.87
N ASP A 109 5.89 13.88 0.83
CA ASP A 109 5.12 13.37 1.98
C ASP A 109 5.74 12.08 2.52
N LEU A 110 6.14 11.15 1.63
CA LEU A 110 6.82 9.92 2.01
C LEU A 110 8.16 10.21 2.70
N LYS A 111 8.97 11.12 2.16
CA LYS A 111 10.26 11.50 2.76
C LYS A 111 10.10 12.17 4.12
N GLU A 112 9.08 12.99 4.32
CA GLU A 112 8.77 13.61 5.60
C GLU A 112 8.31 12.58 6.63
N ALA A 113 7.39 11.68 6.25
CA ALA A 113 6.94 10.58 7.10
C ALA A 113 8.11 9.66 7.47
N SER A 114 8.95 9.27 6.51
CA SER A 114 10.08 8.36 6.74
C SER A 114 11.11 8.89 7.72
N LYS A 115 11.31 10.21 7.78
CA LYS A 115 12.20 10.85 8.74
C LYS A 115 11.60 10.95 10.14
N ALA A 116 10.28 10.97 10.25
CA ALA A 116 9.56 11.16 11.50
C ALA A 116 9.39 9.89 12.32
N VAL A 117 9.51 8.68 11.70
CA VAL A 117 9.20 7.42 12.35
C VAL A 117 10.31 6.37 12.20
N LYS A 118 10.25 5.34 13.05
CA LYS A 118 11.16 4.18 13.04
C LYS A 118 10.51 2.94 12.42
N ILE A 119 9.18 2.86 12.41
CA ILE A 119 8.44 1.77 11.77
C ILE A 119 8.58 1.82 10.25
N PRO A 120 8.46 0.67 9.54
CA PRO A 120 8.65 0.62 8.10
C PRO A 120 7.57 1.37 7.33
N ILE A 121 7.92 1.83 6.13
CA ILE A 121 7.05 2.60 5.24
C ILE A 121 6.89 1.91 3.90
N LEU A 122 5.62 1.69 3.53
CA LEU A 122 5.17 1.26 2.21
C LEU A 122 4.90 2.50 1.33
N ARG A 123 5.48 2.56 0.14
CA ARG A 123 5.04 3.50 -0.90
C ARG A 123 3.76 2.98 -1.56
N LYS A 124 2.66 3.69 -1.39
CA LYS A 124 1.37 3.41 -2.04
C LYS A 124 1.26 4.25 -3.31
N ASP A 125 1.45 3.63 -4.46
CA ASP A 125 1.46 4.27 -5.78
C ASP A 125 1.16 3.21 -6.85
N PHE A 126 0.95 3.63 -8.12
CA PHE A 126 0.87 2.75 -9.27
C PHE A 126 2.28 2.53 -9.82
N ILE A 127 2.98 1.51 -9.33
CA ILE A 127 4.33 1.15 -9.74
C ILE A 127 4.23 0.25 -10.99
N ILE A 128 4.76 0.73 -12.10
CA ILE A 128 4.65 0.11 -13.43
C ILE A 128 5.99 0.05 -14.18
N ASP A 129 7.08 0.51 -13.56
CA ASP A 129 8.40 0.62 -14.19
C ASP A 129 9.49 0.48 -13.13
N SER A 130 10.56 -0.24 -13.43
CA SER A 130 11.71 -0.47 -12.55
C SER A 130 12.37 0.83 -12.05
N TRP A 131 12.29 1.91 -12.83
CA TRP A 131 12.74 3.24 -12.41
C TRP A 131 12.01 3.71 -11.12
N GLN A 132 10.70 3.44 -11.00
CA GLN A 132 9.94 3.79 -9.80
C GLN A 132 10.39 2.99 -8.58
N VAL A 133 10.84 1.74 -8.74
CA VAL A 133 11.37 0.93 -7.63
C VAL A 133 12.66 1.56 -7.09
N TRP A 134 13.59 1.98 -7.98
CA TRP A 134 14.78 2.73 -7.57
C TRP A 134 14.44 4.06 -6.90
N GLU A 135 13.45 4.79 -7.45
CA GLU A 135 12.96 6.04 -6.85
C GLU A 135 12.36 5.82 -5.47
N THR A 136 11.61 4.74 -5.28
CA THR A 136 11.04 4.31 -4.00
C THR A 136 12.13 4.12 -2.96
N ARG A 137 13.16 3.38 -3.32
CA ARG A 137 14.31 3.13 -2.44
C ARG A 137 15.06 4.41 -2.11
N ALA A 138 15.29 5.26 -3.12
CA ALA A 138 15.95 6.56 -2.96
C ALA A 138 15.14 7.55 -2.10
N ALA A 139 13.82 7.41 -2.07
CA ALA A 139 12.94 8.23 -1.24
C ALA A 139 12.90 7.78 0.23
N GLY A 140 13.44 6.59 0.56
CA GLY A 140 13.50 6.07 1.93
C GLY A 140 12.28 5.23 2.33
N ALA A 141 11.57 4.67 1.36
CA ALA A 141 10.58 3.63 1.62
C ALA A 141 11.26 2.27 1.83
N ASP A 142 10.58 1.39 2.55
CA ASP A 142 11.04 0.06 2.93
C ASP A 142 10.33 -1.03 2.15
N SER A 143 9.18 -0.69 1.57
CA SER A 143 8.36 -1.54 0.70
C SER A 143 7.60 -0.66 -0.31
N PHE A 144 6.93 -1.30 -1.26
CA PHE A 144 6.09 -0.65 -2.25
C PHE A 144 4.95 -1.55 -2.71
N LEU A 145 3.92 -0.92 -3.29
CA LEU A 145 2.75 -1.61 -3.82
C LEU A 145 2.99 -2.05 -5.26
N LEU A 146 2.62 -3.29 -5.57
CA LEU A 146 2.38 -3.79 -6.92
C LEU A 146 0.91 -4.19 -7.05
N ILE A 147 0.25 -3.86 -8.15
CA ILE A 147 -1.17 -4.14 -8.36
C ILE A 147 -1.31 -5.15 -9.50
N ALA A 148 -1.79 -6.37 -9.19
CA ALA A 148 -1.92 -7.45 -10.16
C ALA A 148 -2.77 -7.07 -11.38
N ALA A 149 -3.84 -6.31 -11.19
CA ALA A 149 -4.74 -5.86 -12.26
C ALA A 149 -4.06 -4.88 -13.26
N VAL A 150 -2.94 -4.26 -12.88
CA VAL A 150 -2.21 -3.24 -13.68
C VAL A 150 -1.05 -3.83 -14.44
N LEU A 151 -0.44 -4.91 -13.93
CA LEU A 151 0.81 -5.48 -14.41
C LEU A 151 0.57 -6.78 -15.19
N ASP A 152 1.32 -6.98 -16.27
CA ASP A 152 1.48 -8.30 -16.88
C ASP A 152 2.46 -9.17 -16.07
N ASP A 153 2.51 -10.47 -16.38
CA ASP A 153 3.29 -11.44 -15.61
C ASP A 153 4.81 -11.21 -15.69
N GLU A 154 5.30 -10.68 -16.82
CA GLU A 154 6.72 -10.37 -17.02
C GLU A 154 7.13 -9.16 -16.18
N THR A 155 6.38 -8.07 -16.30
CA THR A 155 6.62 -6.84 -15.52
C THR A 155 6.46 -7.09 -14.03
N LEU A 156 5.44 -7.84 -13.61
CA LEU A 156 5.25 -8.19 -12.20
C LEU A 156 6.47 -8.91 -11.62
N ARG A 157 6.99 -9.91 -12.33
CA ARG A 157 8.18 -10.65 -11.89
C ARG A 157 9.43 -9.77 -11.85
N GLU A 158 9.66 -8.96 -12.91
CA GLU A 158 10.78 -8.01 -12.94
C GLU A 158 10.78 -7.08 -11.72
N LEU A 159 9.61 -6.52 -11.36
CA LEU A 159 9.49 -5.58 -10.26
C LEU A 159 9.61 -6.26 -8.89
N LEU A 160 9.12 -7.49 -8.74
CA LEU A 160 9.32 -8.32 -7.55
C LEU A 160 10.81 -8.61 -7.34
N ASP A 161 11.49 -9.12 -8.38
CA ASP A 161 12.91 -9.47 -8.31
C ASP A 161 13.76 -8.25 -7.96
N LEU A 162 13.49 -7.11 -8.59
CA LEU A 162 14.20 -5.86 -8.28
C LEU A 162 13.92 -5.37 -6.85
N GLY A 163 12.69 -5.53 -6.35
CA GLY A 163 12.36 -5.26 -4.94
C GLY A 163 13.24 -6.07 -4.00
N HIS A 164 13.30 -7.38 -4.22
CA HIS A 164 14.13 -8.30 -3.43
C HIS A 164 15.61 -7.96 -3.50
N GLU A 165 16.15 -7.63 -4.70
CA GLU A 165 17.54 -7.19 -4.88
C GLU A 165 17.87 -5.94 -4.04
N LEU A 166 16.89 -5.05 -3.87
CA LEU A 166 17.04 -3.82 -3.09
C LEU A 166 16.71 -4.00 -1.59
N GLY A 167 16.41 -5.24 -1.17
CA GLY A 167 16.05 -5.59 0.20
C GLY A 167 14.65 -5.14 0.60
N MET A 168 13.80 -4.78 -0.35
CA MET A 168 12.40 -4.44 -0.15
C MET A 168 11.51 -5.65 -0.49
N GLU A 169 10.57 -5.99 0.39
CA GLU A 169 9.55 -7.00 0.10
C GLU A 169 8.27 -6.30 -0.35
N PRO A 170 7.84 -6.42 -1.63
CA PRO A 170 6.67 -5.72 -2.12
C PRO A 170 5.36 -6.30 -1.56
N LEU A 171 4.37 -5.42 -1.31
CA LEU A 171 2.98 -5.80 -1.11
C LEU A 171 2.31 -5.93 -2.47
N VAL A 172 1.78 -7.11 -2.80
CA VAL A 172 1.12 -7.35 -4.10
C VAL A 172 -0.39 -7.43 -3.93
N GLU A 173 -1.08 -6.42 -4.45
CA GLU A 173 -2.53 -6.26 -4.33
C GLU A 173 -3.27 -7.12 -5.37
N VAL A 174 -4.28 -7.87 -4.91
CA VAL A 174 -5.19 -8.71 -5.71
C VAL A 174 -6.64 -8.47 -5.36
N HIS A 175 -7.55 -8.71 -6.33
CA HIS A 175 -9.00 -8.55 -6.18
C HIS A 175 -9.77 -9.83 -6.55
N SER A 176 -9.07 -10.85 -7.01
CA SER A 176 -9.71 -12.07 -7.52
C SER A 176 -8.77 -13.27 -7.42
N ARG A 177 -9.37 -14.48 -7.41
CA ARG A 177 -8.61 -15.75 -7.43
C ARG A 177 -7.66 -15.87 -8.63
N PRO A 178 -8.03 -15.52 -9.87
CA PRO A 178 -7.08 -15.56 -10.99
C PRO A 178 -5.88 -14.61 -10.81
N GLU A 179 -6.08 -13.46 -10.17
CA GLU A 179 -4.97 -12.55 -9.83
C GLU A 179 -4.09 -13.15 -8.72
N LEU A 180 -4.69 -13.74 -7.68
CA LEU A 180 -3.97 -14.45 -6.62
C LEU A 180 -3.08 -15.55 -7.20
N ASP A 181 -3.62 -16.42 -8.04
CA ASP A 181 -2.86 -17.48 -8.71
C ASP A 181 -1.68 -16.96 -9.52
N ARG A 182 -1.83 -15.79 -10.17
CA ARG A 182 -0.76 -15.14 -10.94
C ARG A 182 0.36 -14.64 -10.05
N VAL A 183 0.02 -13.93 -8.98
CA VAL A 183 1.02 -13.31 -8.10
C VAL A 183 1.78 -14.35 -7.30
N LEU A 184 1.14 -15.43 -6.87
CA LEU A 184 1.81 -16.56 -6.22
C LEU A 184 2.80 -17.25 -7.17
N ARG A 185 2.43 -17.50 -8.44
CA ARG A 185 3.38 -18.03 -9.44
C ARG A 185 4.52 -17.08 -9.76
N ALA A 186 4.33 -15.77 -9.61
CA ALA A 186 5.38 -14.78 -9.77
C ALA A 186 6.34 -14.71 -8.58
N GLY A 187 5.99 -15.33 -7.43
CA GLY A 187 6.82 -15.37 -6.23
C GLY A 187 6.52 -14.28 -5.20
N ALA A 188 5.32 -13.73 -5.21
CA ALA A 188 4.86 -12.79 -4.17
C ALA A 188 4.87 -13.46 -2.79
N ARG A 189 5.39 -12.77 -1.78
CA ARG A 189 5.45 -13.23 -0.39
C ARG A 189 4.53 -12.46 0.55
N ILE A 190 4.14 -11.24 0.16
CA ILE A 190 3.12 -10.45 0.85
C ILE A 190 1.99 -10.20 -0.12
N VAL A 191 0.82 -10.74 0.17
CA VAL A 191 -0.38 -10.64 -0.67
C VAL A 191 -1.39 -9.74 0.01
N GLY A 192 -1.79 -8.66 -0.67
CA GLY A 192 -2.85 -7.76 -0.23
C GLY A 192 -4.17 -8.09 -0.93
N VAL A 193 -5.19 -8.47 -0.18
CA VAL A 193 -6.54 -8.64 -0.72
C VAL A 193 -7.29 -7.33 -0.54
N ASN A 194 -7.55 -6.63 -1.65
CA ASN A 194 -8.29 -5.38 -1.61
C ASN A 194 -9.79 -5.62 -1.77
N ASN A 195 -10.54 -5.34 -0.70
CA ASN A 195 -12.01 -5.46 -0.67
C ASN A 195 -12.74 -4.41 -1.52
N ARG A 196 -12.02 -3.38 -1.98
CA ARG A 196 -12.59 -2.35 -2.84
C ARG A 196 -12.44 -2.72 -4.32
N ASP A 197 -13.55 -2.92 -5.02
CA ASP A 197 -13.54 -3.08 -6.47
C ASP A 197 -13.12 -1.75 -7.13
N LEU A 198 -12.07 -1.79 -7.96
CA LEU A 198 -11.54 -0.61 -8.64
C LEU A 198 -12.42 -0.15 -9.82
N ARG A 199 -13.47 -0.90 -10.16
CA ARG A 199 -14.39 -0.57 -11.27
C ARG A 199 -15.54 0.32 -10.84
N ASP A 200 -16.08 0.09 -9.62
CA ASP A 200 -17.27 0.78 -9.10
C ASP A 200 -17.08 1.35 -7.68
N PHE A 201 -15.89 1.13 -7.08
CA PHE A 201 -15.51 1.53 -5.72
C PHE A 201 -16.33 0.90 -4.59
N GLN A 202 -17.14 -0.10 -4.88
CA GLN A 202 -17.84 -0.84 -3.83
C GLN A 202 -16.86 -1.66 -3.00
N VAL A 203 -17.20 -1.86 -1.71
CA VAL A 203 -16.35 -2.57 -0.76
C VAL A 203 -17.10 -3.82 -0.28
N HIS A 204 -16.47 -4.99 -0.45
CA HIS A 204 -17.00 -6.28 -0.10
C HIS A 204 -15.98 -7.05 0.75
N LEU A 205 -16.19 -7.11 2.08
CA LEU A 205 -15.30 -7.85 2.99
C LEU A 205 -15.25 -9.35 2.70
N GLU A 206 -16.28 -9.85 2.04
CA GLU A 206 -16.37 -11.24 1.57
C GLU A 206 -15.20 -11.60 0.65
N THR A 207 -14.69 -10.65 -0.15
CA THR A 207 -13.52 -10.87 -1.02
C THR A 207 -12.30 -11.35 -0.21
N SER A 208 -12.02 -10.71 0.92
CA SER A 208 -10.96 -11.17 1.83
C SER A 208 -11.22 -12.58 2.34
N LEU A 209 -12.44 -12.85 2.82
CA LEU A 209 -12.77 -14.15 3.41
C LEU A 209 -12.73 -15.30 2.40
N GLU A 210 -13.06 -15.02 1.12
CA GLU A 210 -13.02 -16.01 0.05
C GLU A 210 -11.59 -16.31 -0.44
N LEU A 211 -10.71 -15.31 -0.45
CA LEU A 211 -9.37 -15.47 -1.01
C LEU A 211 -8.32 -15.92 0.01
N VAL A 212 -8.51 -15.63 1.29
CA VAL A 212 -7.50 -15.95 2.31
C VAL A 212 -7.22 -17.44 2.44
N GLU A 213 -8.24 -18.29 2.21
CA GLU A 213 -8.10 -19.75 2.27
C GLU A 213 -7.13 -20.33 1.20
N ASP A 214 -6.89 -19.57 0.12
CA ASP A 214 -5.99 -19.96 -0.97
C ASP A 214 -4.62 -19.32 -0.87
N ILE A 215 -4.38 -18.43 0.12
CA ILE A 215 -3.05 -17.84 0.36
C ILE A 215 -2.21 -18.85 1.16
N PRO A 216 -1.05 -19.28 0.65
CA PRO A 216 -0.17 -20.21 1.37
C PRO A 216 0.28 -19.67 2.72
N GLU A 217 0.44 -20.54 3.72
CA GLU A 217 0.86 -20.17 5.09
C GLU A 217 2.25 -19.49 5.14
N GLU A 218 3.11 -19.73 4.15
CA GLU A 218 4.40 -19.06 4.01
C GLU A 218 4.30 -17.63 3.48
N CYS A 219 3.14 -17.22 2.98
CA CYS A 219 2.87 -15.85 2.54
C CYS A 219 2.22 -15.04 3.66
N ILE A 220 2.54 -13.76 3.72
CA ILE A 220 1.88 -12.81 4.62
C ILE A 220 0.61 -12.31 3.96
N ALA A 221 -0.53 -12.49 4.61
CA ALA A 221 -1.83 -12.07 4.12
C ALA A 221 -2.23 -10.71 4.71
N VAL A 222 -2.52 -9.72 3.84
CA VAL A 222 -2.95 -8.37 4.23
C VAL A 222 -4.35 -8.11 3.69
N SER A 223 -5.31 -7.71 4.56
CA SER A 223 -6.63 -7.25 4.11
C SER A 223 -6.66 -5.73 3.99
N GLU A 224 -7.18 -5.23 2.87
CA GLU A 224 -7.22 -3.80 2.55
C GLU A 224 -8.66 -3.34 2.28
N SER A 225 -8.97 -2.11 2.69
CA SER A 225 -10.27 -1.44 2.52
C SER A 225 -11.43 -2.01 3.32
N GLY A 226 -12.34 -1.15 3.75
CA GLY A 226 -13.60 -1.54 4.40
C GLY A 226 -13.49 -1.93 5.87
N LEU A 227 -12.36 -1.66 6.52
CA LEU A 227 -12.09 -2.01 7.90
C LEU A 227 -12.40 -0.83 8.81
N HIS A 228 -13.37 -1.00 9.73
CA HIS A 228 -13.90 0.11 10.51
C HIS A 228 -13.99 -0.16 12.03
N SER A 229 -13.87 -1.41 12.45
CA SER A 229 -14.02 -1.82 13.85
C SER A 229 -12.96 -2.84 14.28
N HIS A 230 -12.77 -2.96 15.59
CA HIS A 230 -11.96 -4.04 16.19
C HIS A 230 -12.49 -5.43 15.81
N GLU A 231 -13.82 -5.57 15.76
CA GLU A 231 -14.49 -6.82 15.39
C GLU A 231 -14.16 -7.25 13.95
N ASP A 232 -14.09 -6.30 13.00
CA ASP A 232 -13.67 -6.59 11.62
C ASP A 232 -12.25 -7.16 11.60
N LEU A 233 -11.32 -6.53 12.33
CA LEU A 233 -9.94 -6.99 12.40
C LEU A 233 -9.82 -8.36 13.03
N MET A 234 -10.53 -8.60 14.13
CA MET A 234 -10.53 -9.90 14.81
C MET A 234 -11.13 -11.01 13.94
N ARG A 235 -12.22 -10.72 13.22
CA ARG A 235 -12.84 -11.66 12.27
C ARG A 235 -11.86 -12.08 11.18
N LEU A 236 -11.17 -11.11 10.57
CA LEU A 236 -10.20 -11.36 9.50
C LEU A 236 -8.92 -12.01 10.05
N ARG A 237 -8.47 -11.64 11.25
CA ARG A 237 -7.34 -12.32 11.91
C ARG A 237 -7.64 -13.80 12.15
N GLN A 238 -8.87 -14.14 12.59
CA GLN A 238 -9.31 -15.53 12.78
C GLN A 238 -9.43 -16.29 11.46
N ALA A 239 -9.72 -15.58 10.36
CA ALA A 239 -9.77 -16.16 9.02
C ALA A 239 -8.35 -16.43 8.41
N GLY A 240 -7.28 -15.86 9.00
CA GLY A 240 -5.91 -16.13 8.55
C GLY A 240 -5.11 -14.89 8.09
N PHE A 241 -5.67 -13.68 8.18
CA PHE A 241 -4.91 -12.46 7.85
C PHE A 241 -3.89 -12.09 8.93
N ASP A 242 -2.70 -11.68 8.51
CA ASP A 242 -1.60 -11.25 9.38
C ASP A 242 -1.63 -9.76 9.67
N ALA A 243 -2.05 -8.94 8.70
CA ALA A 243 -2.05 -7.49 8.81
C ALA A 243 -3.24 -6.84 8.08
N PHE A 244 -3.47 -5.54 8.35
CA PHE A 244 -4.62 -4.78 7.91
C PHE A 244 -4.20 -3.40 7.42
N LEU A 245 -4.50 -3.04 6.16
CA LEU A 245 -4.22 -1.72 5.61
C LEU A 245 -5.45 -0.81 5.75
N ILE A 246 -5.32 0.27 6.55
CA ILE A 246 -6.42 1.15 6.93
C ILE A 246 -6.03 2.61 6.69
N GLY A 247 -6.75 3.31 5.83
CA GLY A 247 -6.50 4.71 5.53
C GLY A 247 -7.72 5.60 5.76
N GLU A 248 -8.77 5.38 4.99
CA GLU A 248 -9.96 6.25 4.97
C GLU A 248 -10.58 6.43 6.35
N HIS A 249 -10.73 5.34 7.09
CA HIS A 249 -11.28 5.36 8.46
C HIS A 249 -10.46 6.27 9.38
N LEU A 250 -9.12 6.15 9.35
CA LEU A 250 -8.23 6.94 10.18
C LEU A 250 -8.19 8.42 9.75
N MET A 251 -8.06 8.68 8.46
CA MET A 251 -7.90 10.04 7.95
C MET A 251 -9.17 10.90 8.05
N LYS A 252 -10.34 10.31 8.17
CA LYS A 252 -11.62 11.00 8.42
C LYS A 252 -11.80 11.45 9.88
N ARG A 253 -11.04 10.87 10.81
CA ARG A 253 -11.18 11.19 12.25
C ARG A 253 -10.39 12.46 12.57
N SER A 254 -10.89 13.23 13.52
CA SER A 254 -10.16 14.41 14.04
C SER A 254 -8.83 14.02 14.68
N ASP A 255 -8.79 12.86 15.33
CA ASP A 255 -7.62 12.25 15.98
C ASP A 255 -7.40 10.85 15.40
N PRO A 256 -6.53 10.71 14.37
CA PRO A 256 -6.21 9.42 13.77
C PRO A 256 -5.52 8.44 14.71
N GLY A 257 -4.70 8.95 15.65
CA GLY A 257 -4.04 8.12 16.65
C GLY A 257 -5.04 7.48 17.61
N ALA A 258 -5.98 8.26 18.15
CA ALA A 258 -7.05 7.71 18.98
C ALA A 258 -7.91 6.69 18.22
N ALA A 259 -8.23 6.97 16.95
CA ALA A 259 -8.98 6.03 16.11
C ALA A 259 -8.23 4.71 15.88
N LEU A 260 -6.91 4.76 15.67
CA LEU A 260 -6.09 3.56 15.57
C LEU A 260 -6.06 2.79 16.90
N ALA A 261 -5.89 3.47 18.02
CA ALA A 261 -5.91 2.84 19.34
C ALA A 261 -7.26 2.15 19.63
N GLU A 262 -8.39 2.74 19.21
CA GLU A 262 -9.72 2.10 19.28
C GLU A 262 -9.79 0.80 18.48
N LEU A 263 -9.21 0.78 17.26
CA LEU A 263 -9.15 -0.42 16.41
C LEU A 263 -8.28 -1.53 17.02
N LEU A 264 -7.17 -1.17 17.66
CA LEU A 264 -6.23 -2.12 18.25
C LEU A 264 -6.69 -2.66 19.61
N SER A 265 -7.51 -1.92 20.35
CA SER A 265 -8.01 -2.35 21.66
C SER A 265 -9.38 -3.02 21.52
N SER A 266 -9.55 -4.18 22.17
CA SER A 266 -10.90 -4.69 22.46
C SER A 266 -11.62 -3.64 23.31
N GLY A 267 -12.61 -2.97 22.73
CA GLY A 267 -13.37 -1.93 23.43
C GLY A 267 -13.86 -2.44 24.80
N GLY A 268 -13.13 -2.07 25.83
CA GLY A 268 -13.64 -2.16 27.17
C GLY A 268 -14.84 -1.23 27.21
N SER A 269 -16.04 -1.82 27.26
CA SER A 269 -17.28 -1.13 27.57
C SER A 269 -16.99 -0.19 28.76
N LYS A 270 -16.96 1.11 28.52
CA LYS A 270 -17.02 2.07 29.61
C LYS A 270 -18.42 1.89 30.22
N THR A 271 -18.47 1.06 31.25
CA THR A 271 -19.59 1.04 32.21
C THR A 271 -19.74 2.40 32.86
#